data_ec502a2716f92dc165dcfd04ac20296e
#
_entry.id   ec502a2716f92dc165dcfd04ac20296e
#
_cell.length_a   1.000
_cell.length_b   1.000
_cell.length_c   1.000
_cell.angle_alpha   90.00
_cell.angle_beta   90.00
_cell.angle_gamma   90.00
#
_symmetry.space_group_name_H-M   'P 1'
#
loop_
_entity.id
_entity.type
_entity.pdbx_description
1 polymer ?
#
loop_
_entity_poly.entity_id
_entity_poly.type
_entity_poly.pdbx_seq_one_letter_code
_entity_poly.pdbx_strand_id
1 'polypeptide(L)'
;MQFEQQYPYGSARFADNVEVRRAFRSIGGVPFAFHGGRKLYHSKQAGMLLIGGAGSGKFTSVLSHILAAPGRSGEPQRYAIFDPKRELRAVLEPYFAHIKARVYEINPYFTHDVSGNLLSILSHLTPDSPRLVGDSRRVARTLLPESVGGDSHFFDQKAQNWLDPLMRGLVHLDGGVSPTSLYDLVGMIRADPDAWADMAALMAGLGEPDLKITFAEMIDMAEDSRRTFDSVMGGMTNALAIMNDPRLQTAFVATREADFTLDVLCENTSDPVFVFFVMPPEMMQQNAALIRQFFSTLRTLKQAKPDAPTLNLVIDEAAQLGRFPEISEFYSIGRGFGLSPVCVYQDIGQIRNNLGPTGAMTLSASADLEVYLGGGISDLETARHLSAKLGNQTLALEDHLTQHRADRAMREAMHDALFGNANPTRTGLSLKALDYERSHLRKQARALRTPDEILTMPHSQALVMASSYGIPPFLAEKKPYYAQKSYRGLFAPNPYFDRDLNCVRVPSRWGGTRSLRVIRESVPSSHAHLPQYQTGQWNFIQGHRPKT
;
A
#
# COMPACT_ATOMS: atom_id res chain seq x y z
N MET A 1 -37.47 11.89 -11.75
CA MET A 1 -38.08 10.88 -12.64
C MET A 1 -37.73 11.00 -14.13
N GLN A 2 -37.25 12.12 -14.66
CA GLN A 2 -36.81 12.22 -16.07
C GLN A 2 -35.45 11.55 -16.39
N PHE A 3 -34.60 11.28 -15.38
CA PHE A 3 -33.30 10.65 -15.55
C PHE A 3 -33.35 9.15 -15.94
N GLU A 4 -34.38 8.42 -15.51
CA GLU A 4 -34.51 6.98 -15.78
C GLU A 4 -34.78 6.64 -17.26
N GLN A 5 -35.40 7.55 -18.02
CA GLN A 5 -35.68 7.31 -19.44
C GLN A 5 -34.46 7.52 -20.35
N GLN A 6 -33.46 8.28 -19.92
CA GLN A 6 -32.28 8.58 -20.74
C GLN A 6 -31.25 7.46 -20.71
N TYR A 7 -31.06 6.81 -19.54
CA TYR A 7 -30.04 5.76 -19.32
C TYR A 7 -30.64 4.48 -18.71
N PRO A 8 -31.51 3.74 -19.43
CA PRO A 8 -32.24 2.59 -18.86
C PRO A 8 -31.34 1.42 -18.43
N TYR A 9 -30.11 1.35 -18.93
CA TYR A 9 -29.16 0.27 -18.64
C TYR A 9 -27.96 0.69 -17.79
N GLY A 10 -27.88 1.94 -17.37
CA GLY A 10 -26.82 2.50 -16.55
C GLY A 10 -26.27 3.80 -17.10
N SER A 11 -25.79 4.64 -16.17
CA SER A 11 -25.24 5.97 -16.45
C SER A 11 -23.73 6.06 -16.19
N ALA A 12 -23.04 4.91 -16.10
CA ALA A 12 -21.60 4.89 -15.84
C ALA A 12 -20.85 5.64 -16.96
N ARG A 13 -19.90 6.48 -16.55
CA ARG A 13 -19.03 7.24 -17.46
C ARG A 13 -17.69 7.49 -16.83
N PHE A 14 -16.71 7.88 -17.60
CA PHE A 14 -15.48 8.46 -17.10
C PHE A 14 -15.67 9.95 -16.78
N ALA A 15 -14.92 10.41 -15.77
CA ALA A 15 -14.85 11.84 -15.46
C ALA A 15 -14.20 12.60 -16.64
N ASP A 16 -14.72 13.79 -16.91
CA ASP A 16 -14.14 14.67 -17.90
C ASP A 16 -12.92 15.44 -17.37
N ASN A 17 -12.21 16.13 -18.28
CA ASN A 17 -11.01 16.89 -17.95
C ASN A 17 -11.27 18.01 -16.92
N VAL A 18 -12.46 18.58 -16.89
CA VAL A 18 -12.82 19.70 -15.99
C VAL A 18 -13.06 19.14 -14.58
N GLU A 19 -13.77 18.02 -14.47
CA GLU A 19 -14.02 17.32 -13.22
C GLU A 19 -12.72 16.90 -12.55
N VAL A 20 -11.81 16.24 -13.31
CA VAL A 20 -10.50 15.81 -12.81
C VAL A 20 -9.66 17.02 -12.34
N ARG A 21 -9.58 18.09 -13.14
CA ARG A 21 -8.82 19.28 -12.76
C ARG A 21 -9.39 19.99 -11.53
N ARG A 22 -10.70 20.00 -11.37
CA ARG A 22 -11.38 20.58 -10.19
C ARG A 22 -11.11 19.76 -8.95
N ALA A 23 -11.23 18.42 -9.03
CA ALA A 23 -11.02 17.51 -7.92
C ALA A 23 -9.56 17.54 -7.42
N PHE A 24 -8.59 17.55 -8.32
CA PHE A 24 -7.15 17.49 -8.01
C PHE A 24 -6.42 18.83 -8.29
N ARG A 25 -7.01 19.93 -7.87
CA ARG A 25 -6.42 21.27 -8.05
C ARG A 25 -5.24 21.58 -7.13
N SER A 26 -5.11 20.87 -6.01
CA SER A 26 -4.02 21.03 -5.03
C SER A 26 -2.67 20.69 -5.66
N ILE A 27 -1.60 21.38 -5.22
CA ILE A 27 -0.22 21.15 -5.66
C ILE A 27 0.59 20.41 -4.57
N GLY A 28 0.00 20.14 -3.41
CA GLY A 28 0.64 19.43 -2.29
C GLY A 28 -0.04 18.13 -1.95
N GLY A 29 0.69 17.21 -1.36
CA GLY A 29 0.22 15.89 -0.94
C GLY A 29 0.97 14.76 -1.63
N VAL A 30 0.35 13.58 -1.67
CA VAL A 30 0.92 12.36 -2.26
C VAL A 30 0.61 12.33 -3.76
N PRO A 31 1.60 12.46 -4.66
CA PRO A 31 1.36 12.38 -6.10
C PRO A 31 1.13 10.92 -6.51
N PHE A 32 0.18 10.67 -7.42
CA PHE A 32 -0.19 9.32 -7.81
C PHE A 32 -0.25 9.07 -9.32
N ALA A 33 -0.42 10.12 -10.13
CA ALA A 33 -0.54 10.00 -11.58
C ALA A 33 -0.39 11.36 -12.27
N PHE A 34 -0.61 11.39 -13.59
CA PHE A 34 -0.66 12.61 -14.40
C PHE A 34 -1.96 12.65 -15.21
N HIS A 35 -2.45 13.84 -15.51
CA HIS A 35 -3.60 14.03 -16.38
C HIS A 35 -3.44 15.32 -17.18
N GLY A 36 -3.52 15.22 -18.51
CA GLY A 36 -3.27 16.35 -19.39
C GLY A 36 -1.90 17.02 -19.15
N GLY A 37 -0.87 16.23 -18.87
CA GLY A 37 0.48 16.70 -18.59
C GLY A 37 0.72 17.22 -17.18
N ARG A 38 -0.32 17.43 -16.36
CA ARG A 38 -0.23 17.91 -14.97
C ARG A 38 -0.13 16.72 -14.01
N LYS A 39 0.72 16.85 -13.00
CA LYS A 39 0.80 15.88 -11.88
C LYS A 39 -0.43 16.04 -10.99
N LEU A 40 -1.05 14.93 -10.63
CA LEU A 40 -2.19 14.85 -9.71
C LEU A 40 -1.71 14.50 -8.31
N TYR A 41 -2.27 15.16 -7.31
CA TYR A 41 -1.91 14.98 -5.90
C TYR A 41 -3.13 14.57 -5.07
N HIS A 42 -2.96 13.53 -4.26
CA HIS A 42 -3.88 13.19 -3.20
C HIS A 42 -3.56 14.07 -1.98
N SER A 43 -4.34 15.12 -1.80
CA SER A 43 -4.12 16.13 -0.75
C SER A 43 -4.79 15.81 0.57
N LYS A 44 -5.68 14.81 0.62
CA LYS A 44 -6.36 14.37 1.83
C LYS A 44 -5.42 13.51 2.69
N GLN A 45 -5.62 13.57 4.01
CA GLN A 45 -4.97 12.66 4.96
C GLN A 45 -5.72 11.32 4.98
N ALA A 46 -5.58 10.53 3.93
CA ALA A 46 -6.34 9.29 3.77
C ALA A 46 -5.55 8.28 2.92
N GLY A 47 -6.00 7.03 2.95
CA GLY A 47 -5.28 5.93 2.32
C GLY A 47 -5.42 5.87 0.81
N MET A 48 -4.33 5.52 0.14
CA MET A 48 -4.27 5.18 -1.28
C MET A 48 -3.94 3.70 -1.45
N LEU A 49 -4.73 3.00 -2.26
CA LEU A 49 -4.49 1.62 -2.65
C LEU A 49 -3.92 1.60 -4.08
N LEU A 50 -2.75 0.99 -4.24
CA LEU A 50 -2.08 0.85 -5.53
C LEU A 50 -2.07 -0.62 -5.96
N ILE A 51 -2.64 -0.93 -7.12
CA ILE A 51 -2.72 -2.29 -7.64
C ILE A 51 -2.04 -2.38 -9.01
N GLY A 52 -1.10 -3.32 -9.13
CA GLY A 52 -0.42 -3.59 -10.38
C GLY A 52 0.64 -4.67 -10.23
N GLY A 53 0.65 -5.62 -11.15
CA GLY A 53 1.59 -6.74 -11.17
C GLY A 53 3.04 -6.35 -11.44
N ALA A 54 3.88 -7.36 -11.59
CA ALA A 54 5.30 -7.18 -11.92
C ALA A 54 5.47 -6.40 -13.24
N GLY A 55 6.46 -5.53 -13.30
CA GLY A 55 6.73 -4.74 -14.51
C GLY A 55 5.73 -3.60 -14.80
N SER A 56 4.68 -3.42 -14.01
CA SER A 56 3.68 -2.35 -14.22
C SER A 56 4.24 -0.94 -14.01
N GLY A 57 5.47 -0.79 -13.52
CA GLY A 57 6.09 0.51 -13.25
C GLY A 57 5.68 1.14 -11.90
N LYS A 58 5.29 0.34 -10.92
CA LYS A 58 4.99 0.78 -9.54
C LYS A 58 6.06 1.71 -9.02
N PHE A 59 7.31 1.25 -9.01
CA PHE A 59 8.46 2.04 -8.59
C PHE A 59 8.65 3.28 -9.46
N THR A 60 8.87 3.09 -10.76
CA THR A 60 9.32 4.16 -11.66
C THR A 60 8.28 5.27 -11.89
N SER A 61 6.99 4.94 -11.81
CA SER A 61 5.91 5.86 -12.20
C SER A 61 5.02 6.32 -11.05
N VAL A 62 5.11 5.69 -9.85
CA VAL A 62 4.28 6.06 -8.70
C VAL A 62 5.11 6.26 -7.45
N LEU A 63 5.75 5.21 -6.89
CA LEU A 63 6.44 5.27 -5.60
C LEU A 63 7.59 6.28 -5.59
N SER A 64 8.38 6.34 -6.67
CA SER A 64 9.44 7.33 -6.81
C SER A 64 8.91 8.78 -6.79
N HIS A 65 7.73 9.01 -7.36
CA HIS A 65 7.08 10.32 -7.32
C HIS A 65 6.53 10.65 -5.94
N ILE A 66 6.00 9.65 -5.21
CA ILE A 66 5.50 9.80 -3.85
C ILE A 66 6.60 10.28 -2.92
N LEU A 67 7.75 9.60 -2.95
CA LEU A 67 8.86 9.89 -2.05
C LEU A 67 9.64 11.15 -2.44
N ALA A 68 9.66 11.50 -3.74
CA ALA A 68 10.30 12.73 -4.24
C ALA A 68 9.34 13.92 -4.37
N ALA A 69 8.18 13.88 -3.72
CA ALA A 69 7.23 14.99 -3.73
C ALA A 69 7.51 15.96 -2.59
N PRO A 70 7.24 17.26 -2.77
CA PRO A 70 7.12 18.15 -1.64
C PRO A 70 5.97 17.66 -0.73
N GLY A 71 6.15 17.73 0.58
CA GLY A 71 5.11 17.40 1.55
C GLY A 71 3.80 18.16 1.31
N ARG A 72 2.78 17.88 2.11
CA ARG A 72 1.59 18.72 2.15
C ARG A 72 1.98 20.14 2.55
N SER A 73 1.26 21.13 2.03
CA SER A 73 1.58 22.54 2.32
C SER A 73 1.64 22.79 3.83
N GLY A 74 2.79 23.25 4.31
CA GLY A 74 3.01 23.56 5.71
C GLY A 74 3.38 22.37 6.62
N GLU A 75 3.40 21.13 6.11
CA GLU A 75 3.78 19.97 6.90
C GLU A 75 5.15 19.41 6.45
N PRO A 76 6.02 19.01 7.39
CA PRO A 76 7.26 18.31 7.06
C PRO A 76 6.95 16.91 6.54
N GLN A 77 7.82 16.40 5.66
CA GLN A 77 7.69 15.04 5.13
C GLN A 77 8.03 14.02 6.22
N ARG A 78 7.09 13.07 6.46
CA ARG A 78 7.28 11.94 7.37
C ARG A 78 6.89 10.67 6.61
N TYR A 79 7.84 9.78 6.43
CA TYR A 79 7.63 8.54 5.69
C TYR A 79 8.21 7.35 6.44
N ALA A 80 7.39 6.32 6.61
CA ALA A 80 7.83 4.97 6.99
C ALA A 80 7.61 4.06 5.78
N ILE A 81 8.69 3.44 5.30
CA ILE A 81 8.72 2.76 4.02
C ILE A 81 9.17 1.32 4.22
N PHE A 82 8.39 0.36 3.74
CA PHE A 82 8.84 -1.00 3.52
C PHE A 82 9.35 -1.12 2.09
N ASP A 83 10.68 -1.29 1.94
CA ASP A 83 11.39 -1.37 0.66
C ASP A 83 12.12 -2.72 0.56
N PRO A 84 11.45 -3.81 0.11
CA PRO A 84 12.00 -5.17 0.15
C PRO A 84 13.34 -5.32 -0.55
N LYS A 85 13.54 -4.58 -1.61
CA LYS A 85 14.74 -4.68 -2.46
C LYS A 85 15.78 -3.59 -2.20
N ARG A 86 15.51 -2.67 -1.29
CA ARG A 86 16.32 -1.46 -1.12
C ARG A 86 16.39 -0.59 -2.40
N GLU A 87 15.45 -0.79 -3.30
CA GLU A 87 15.42 -0.11 -4.60
C GLU A 87 15.07 1.37 -4.46
N LEU A 88 14.02 1.68 -3.67
CA LEU A 88 13.60 3.04 -3.39
C LEU A 88 14.70 3.83 -2.67
N ARG A 89 15.28 3.23 -1.65
CA ARG A 89 16.34 3.85 -0.84
C ARG A 89 17.58 4.16 -1.68
N ALA A 90 18.04 3.20 -2.48
CA ALA A 90 19.25 3.34 -3.30
C ALA A 90 19.09 4.41 -4.39
N VAL A 91 17.95 4.41 -5.09
CA VAL A 91 17.72 5.33 -6.22
C VAL A 91 17.47 6.76 -5.75
N LEU A 92 16.82 6.96 -4.60
CA LEU A 92 16.46 8.29 -4.09
C LEU A 92 17.56 8.94 -3.21
N GLU A 93 18.70 8.30 -3.03
CA GLU A 93 19.83 8.83 -2.25
C GLU A 93 20.18 10.30 -2.57
N PRO A 94 20.39 10.68 -3.86
CA PRO A 94 20.73 12.07 -4.18
C PRO A 94 19.58 13.05 -3.89
N TYR A 95 18.33 12.59 -3.95
CA TYR A 95 17.17 13.41 -3.58
C TYR A 95 17.15 13.70 -2.08
N PHE A 96 17.36 12.69 -1.24
CA PHE A 96 17.38 12.86 0.21
C PHE A 96 18.52 13.80 0.65
N ALA A 97 19.70 13.66 0.04
CA ALA A 97 20.80 14.59 0.26
C ALA A 97 20.45 16.04 -0.15
N HIS A 98 19.78 16.20 -1.31
CA HIS A 98 19.36 17.51 -1.82
C HIS A 98 18.39 18.24 -0.88
N ILE A 99 17.42 17.53 -0.30
CA ILE A 99 16.44 18.09 0.64
C ILE A 99 16.92 18.09 2.09
N LYS A 100 18.15 17.62 2.35
CA LYS A 100 18.73 17.47 3.69
C LYS A 100 17.85 16.63 4.63
N ALA A 101 17.30 15.54 4.13
CA ALA A 101 16.45 14.65 4.88
C ALA A 101 17.25 13.86 5.92
N ARG A 102 16.65 13.65 7.09
CA ARG A 102 17.10 12.63 8.06
C ARG A 102 16.59 11.28 7.55
N VAL A 103 17.52 10.37 7.26
CA VAL A 103 17.18 9.04 6.70
C VAL A 103 17.74 7.97 7.62
N TYR A 104 16.86 7.09 8.09
CA TYR A 104 17.20 5.90 8.86
C TYR A 104 16.84 4.66 8.05
N GLU A 105 17.67 3.63 8.14
CA GLU A 105 17.50 2.39 7.41
C GLU A 105 17.69 1.19 8.34
N ILE A 106 16.67 0.34 8.47
CA ILE A 106 16.75 -0.96 9.12
C ILE A 106 17.04 -1.98 8.03
N ASN A 107 18.23 -2.59 8.04
CA ASN A 107 18.69 -3.51 7.00
C ASN A 107 19.46 -4.68 7.62
N PRO A 108 18.78 -5.60 8.34
CA PRO A 108 19.43 -6.65 9.11
C PRO A 108 20.21 -7.66 8.25
N TYR A 109 19.82 -7.79 7.00
CA TYR A 109 20.45 -8.75 6.06
C TYR A 109 21.47 -8.13 5.13
N PHE A 110 21.90 -6.90 5.40
CA PHE A 110 22.91 -6.18 4.64
C PHE A 110 22.65 -6.12 3.14
N THR A 111 21.38 -5.94 2.76
CA THR A 111 20.99 -5.82 1.34
C THR A 111 21.88 -4.79 0.65
N HIS A 112 22.54 -5.19 -0.44
CA HIS A 112 23.62 -4.46 -1.09
C HIS A 112 24.84 -4.21 -0.18
N ASP A 113 25.16 -5.12 0.75
CA ASP A 113 26.28 -5.04 1.71
C ASP A 113 26.30 -3.73 2.54
N VAL A 114 25.13 -3.13 2.77
CA VAL A 114 24.98 -1.92 3.58
C VAL A 114 24.47 -2.30 4.96
N SER A 115 25.17 -1.92 6.00
CA SER A 115 24.68 -2.03 7.39
C SER A 115 23.54 -1.03 7.63
N GLY A 116 22.48 -1.50 8.31
CA GLY A 116 21.39 -0.65 8.76
C GLY A 116 21.69 0.04 10.10
N ASN A 117 20.79 0.92 10.51
CA ASN A 117 20.75 1.49 11.84
C ASN A 117 20.15 0.51 12.84
N LEU A 118 20.57 0.61 14.09
CA LEU A 118 20.02 -0.15 15.21
C LEU A 118 18.70 0.49 15.67
N LEU A 119 17.63 -0.30 15.70
CA LEU A 119 16.29 0.18 16.06
C LEU A 119 15.81 -0.42 17.39
N SER A 120 15.32 0.43 18.30
CA SER A 120 14.43 -0.03 19.34
C SER A 120 12.97 0.02 18.87
N ILE A 121 12.48 -1.14 18.37
CA ILE A 121 11.14 -1.24 17.78
C ILE A 121 10.03 -1.19 18.83
N LEU A 122 10.32 -1.53 20.09
CA LEU A 122 9.39 -1.54 21.22
C LEU A 122 9.61 -0.40 22.21
N SER A 123 10.34 0.66 21.81
CA SER A 123 10.69 1.83 22.66
C SER A 123 9.49 2.54 23.30
N HIS A 124 8.29 2.38 22.77
CA HIS A 124 7.06 2.95 23.31
C HIS A 124 6.56 2.24 24.58
N LEU A 125 7.07 1.04 24.87
CA LEU A 125 6.79 0.32 26.11
C LEU A 125 7.77 0.79 27.19
N THR A 126 7.30 1.72 28.03
CA THR A 126 8.09 2.27 29.14
C THR A 126 7.35 2.10 30.46
N PRO A 127 8.07 2.00 31.60
CA PRO A 127 7.42 1.79 32.92
C PRO A 127 6.40 2.86 33.27
N ASP A 128 6.67 4.10 32.89
CA ASP A 128 5.85 5.27 33.21
C ASP A 128 4.68 5.48 32.23
N SER A 129 4.54 4.64 31.21
CA SER A 129 3.50 4.80 30.21
C SER A 129 2.13 4.40 30.76
N PRO A 130 1.13 5.31 30.81
CA PRO A 130 -0.24 4.96 31.23
C PRO A 130 -0.93 3.99 30.26
N ARG A 131 -0.32 3.75 29.11
CA ARG A 131 -0.83 2.87 28.05
C ARG A 131 -0.11 1.52 28.03
N LEU A 132 0.85 1.27 28.92
CA LEU A 132 1.72 0.09 28.88
C LEU A 132 0.93 -1.21 28.71
N VAL A 133 -0.12 -1.45 29.51
CA VAL A 133 -0.96 -2.66 29.45
C VAL A 133 -1.66 -2.81 28.09
N GLY A 134 -2.17 -1.72 27.54
CA GLY A 134 -2.87 -1.77 26.24
C GLY A 134 -1.92 -1.97 25.08
N ASP A 135 -0.76 -1.34 25.14
CA ASP A 135 0.23 -1.36 24.07
C ASP A 135 1.01 -2.69 24.07
N SER A 136 1.35 -3.28 25.23
CA SER A 136 1.97 -4.60 25.33
C SER A 136 1.06 -5.72 24.82
N ARG A 137 -0.26 -5.66 25.12
CA ARG A 137 -1.25 -6.59 24.55
C ARG A 137 -1.32 -6.49 23.04
N ARG A 138 -1.21 -5.29 22.48
CA ARG A 138 -1.19 -5.10 21.02
C ARG A 138 0.07 -5.71 20.41
N VAL A 139 1.22 -5.52 21.03
CA VAL A 139 2.49 -6.14 20.60
C VAL A 139 2.35 -7.65 20.60
N ALA A 140 1.84 -8.26 21.69
CA ALA A 140 1.63 -9.70 21.78
C ALA A 140 0.76 -10.25 20.62
N ARG A 141 -0.36 -9.57 20.30
CA ARG A 141 -1.23 -9.93 19.17
C ARG A 141 -0.57 -9.77 17.80
N THR A 142 0.30 -8.77 17.65
CA THR A 142 1.00 -8.53 16.38
C THR A 142 2.10 -9.58 16.15
N LEU A 143 2.83 -9.94 17.19
CA LEU A 143 3.87 -10.96 17.14
C LEU A 143 3.27 -12.37 16.92
N LEU A 144 2.17 -12.66 17.58
CA LEU A 144 1.48 -13.94 17.53
C LEU A 144 0.02 -13.75 17.10
N PRO A 145 -0.27 -13.62 15.79
CA PRO A 145 -1.64 -13.48 15.30
C PRO A 145 -2.43 -14.78 15.51
N GLU A 146 -3.70 -14.65 15.89
CA GLU A 146 -4.59 -15.79 16.14
C GLU A 146 -4.86 -16.60 14.86
N SER A 147 -4.87 -17.92 15.01
CA SER A 147 -5.31 -18.86 13.98
C SER A 147 -6.82 -18.75 13.73
N VAL A 148 -7.26 -19.09 12.52
CA VAL A 148 -8.68 -19.04 12.16
C VAL A 148 -9.36 -20.37 12.55
N GLY A 149 -9.94 -20.41 13.76
CA GLY A 149 -10.74 -21.53 14.24
C GLY A 149 -9.95 -22.74 14.74
N GLY A 150 -10.62 -23.66 15.42
CA GLY A 150 -10.06 -24.90 15.98
C GLY A 150 -9.38 -24.71 17.32
N ASP A 151 -8.79 -25.81 17.82
CA ASP A 151 -8.13 -25.85 19.14
C ASP A 151 -6.91 -24.95 19.23
N SER A 152 -6.26 -24.64 18.08
CA SER A 152 -5.13 -23.73 17.99
C SER A 152 -5.47 -22.32 18.46
N HIS A 153 -6.70 -21.84 18.25
CA HIS A 153 -7.14 -20.52 18.68
C HIS A 153 -7.02 -20.31 20.19
N PHE A 154 -7.40 -21.32 20.99
CA PHE A 154 -7.24 -21.27 22.46
C PHE A 154 -5.76 -21.13 22.86
N PHE A 155 -4.87 -21.92 22.26
CA PHE A 155 -3.45 -21.86 22.58
C PHE A 155 -2.80 -20.53 22.15
N ASP A 156 -3.20 -19.99 21.00
CA ASP A 156 -2.71 -18.69 20.54
C ASP A 156 -3.14 -17.56 21.49
N GLN A 157 -4.41 -17.53 21.90
CA GLN A 157 -4.89 -16.55 22.88
C GLN A 157 -4.18 -16.67 24.22
N LYS A 158 -3.96 -17.90 24.69
CA LYS A 158 -3.25 -18.13 25.93
C LYS A 158 -1.79 -17.67 25.85
N ALA A 159 -1.13 -17.93 24.74
CA ALA A 159 0.24 -17.48 24.49
C ALA A 159 0.31 -15.94 24.43
N GLN A 160 -0.65 -15.26 23.78
CA GLN A 160 -0.74 -13.79 23.82
C GLN A 160 -0.92 -13.26 25.25
N ASN A 161 -1.79 -13.92 26.04
CA ASN A 161 -2.05 -13.53 27.44
C ASN A 161 -0.83 -13.72 28.35
N TRP A 162 0.10 -14.60 28.00
CA TRP A 162 1.36 -14.78 28.72
C TRP A 162 2.46 -13.84 28.22
N LEU A 163 2.55 -13.58 26.90
CA LEU A 163 3.53 -12.65 26.34
C LEU A 163 3.37 -11.22 26.87
N ASP A 164 2.14 -10.75 27.07
CA ASP A 164 1.86 -9.40 27.60
C ASP A 164 2.50 -9.18 28.99
N PRO A 165 2.19 -10.00 30.02
CA PRO A 165 2.83 -9.87 31.35
C PRO A 165 4.35 -10.06 31.32
N LEU A 166 4.88 -10.99 30.52
CA LEU A 166 6.33 -11.17 30.36
C LEU A 166 7.02 -9.91 29.84
N MET A 167 6.44 -9.27 28.81
CA MET A 167 6.96 -7.98 28.32
C MET A 167 6.91 -6.89 29.38
N ARG A 168 5.79 -6.76 30.13
CA ARG A 168 5.66 -5.76 31.18
C ARG A 168 6.63 -5.99 32.34
N GLY A 169 6.84 -7.25 32.70
CA GLY A 169 7.86 -7.62 33.68
C GLY A 169 9.25 -7.14 33.28
N LEU A 170 9.67 -7.40 32.02
CA LEU A 170 10.94 -6.88 31.48
C LEU A 170 10.99 -5.35 31.47
N VAL A 171 9.89 -4.70 31.02
CA VAL A 171 9.83 -3.22 31.00
C VAL A 171 10.07 -2.62 32.39
N HIS A 172 9.46 -3.20 33.43
CA HIS A 172 9.66 -2.69 34.81
C HIS A 172 11.05 -3.01 35.37
N LEU A 173 11.63 -4.18 35.05
CA LEU A 173 12.95 -4.56 35.54
C LEU A 173 14.10 -3.83 34.83
N ASP A 174 14.03 -3.75 33.50
CA ASP A 174 15.12 -3.27 32.66
C ASP A 174 14.90 -1.85 32.11
N GLY A 175 13.74 -1.24 32.42
CA GLY A 175 13.35 0.07 31.88
C GLY A 175 12.88 0.04 30.43
N GLY A 176 12.77 -1.13 29.81
CA GLY A 176 12.33 -1.35 28.43
C GLY A 176 12.42 -2.82 28.03
N VAL A 177 11.96 -3.13 26.82
CA VAL A 177 11.98 -4.49 26.28
C VAL A 177 12.41 -4.47 24.80
N SER A 178 13.18 -5.46 24.40
CA SER A 178 13.50 -5.73 23.00
C SER A 178 12.95 -7.10 22.57
N PRO A 179 12.78 -7.35 21.25
CA PRO A 179 12.44 -8.69 20.77
C PRO A 179 13.44 -9.76 21.24
N THR A 180 14.74 -9.41 21.36
CA THR A 180 15.80 -10.28 21.84
C THR A 180 15.62 -10.62 23.31
N SER A 181 15.43 -9.63 24.20
CA SER A 181 15.24 -9.90 25.63
C SER A 181 13.98 -10.71 25.90
N LEU A 182 12.92 -10.53 25.11
CA LEU A 182 11.71 -11.35 25.21
C LEU A 182 11.96 -12.79 24.74
N TYR A 183 12.73 -12.98 23.65
CA TYR A 183 13.15 -14.30 23.19
C TYR A 183 13.96 -15.05 24.24
N ASP A 184 14.94 -14.39 24.86
CA ASP A 184 15.78 -14.97 25.90
C ASP A 184 14.97 -15.36 27.13
N LEU A 185 14.03 -14.52 27.57
CA LEU A 185 13.14 -14.82 28.69
C LEU A 185 12.24 -16.04 28.40
N VAL A 186 11.62 -16.11 27.22
CA VAL A 186 10.79 -17.27 26.82
C VAL A 186 11.63 -18.54 26.71
N GLY A 187 12.90 -18.42 26.26
CA GLY A 187 13.86 -19.51 26.24
C GLY A 187 14.19 -20.04 27.66
N MET A 188 14.43 -19.12 28.60
CA MET A 188 14.72 -19.42 30.02
C MET A 188 13.59 -20.24 30.67
N ILE A 189 12.32 -19.88 30.44
CA ILE A 189 11.15 -20.56 30.99
C ILE A 189 11.16 -22.08 30.72
N ARG A 190 11.71 -22.49 29.58
CA ARG A 190 11.79 -23.90 29.19
C ARG A 190 13.10 -24.56 29.57
N ALA A 191 14.20 -23.82 29.49
CA ALA A 191 15.54 -24.36 29.63
C ALA A 191 16.01 -24.45 31.10
N ASP A 192 15.54 -23.52 31.94
CA ASP A 192 15.98 -23.41 33.34
C ASP A 192 14.79 -23.02 34.24
N PRO A 193 14.01 -24.06 34.72
CA PRO A 193 12.85 -23.81 35.57
C PRO A 193 13.16 -23.11 36.88
N ASP A 194 14.36 -23.32 37.46
CA ASP A 194 14.76 -22.70 38.71
C ASP A 194 15.02 -21.21 38.54
N ALA A 195 15.79 -20.84 37.50
CA ALA A 195 16.01 -19.44 37.12
C ALA A 195 14.69 -18.74 36.73
N TRP A 196 13.77 -19.47 36.11
CA TRP A 196 12.43 -18.94 35.81
C TRP A 196 11.65 -18.66 37.09
N ALA A 197 11.64 -19.57 38.07
CA ALA A 197 10.92 -19.40 39.34
C ALA A 197 11.42 -18.14 40.09
N ASP A 198 12.73 -17.92 40.13
CA ASP A 198 13.35 -16.73 40.73
C ASP A 198 12.93 -15.44 39.96
N MET A 199 12.96 -15.47 38.66
CA MET A 199 12.55 -14.34 37.80
C MET A 199 11.05 -14.05 37.95
N ALA A 200 10.21 -15.08 37.97
CA ALA A 200 8.76 -14.95 38.15
C ALA A 200 8.42 -14.36 39.54
N ALA A 201 9.13 -14.76 40.60
CA ALA A 201 8.99 -14.18 41.92
C ALA A 201 9.37 -12.71 41.96
N LEU A 202 10.47 -12.32 41.28
CA LEU A 202 10.92 -10.95 41.17
C LEU A 202 9.87 -10.11 40.42
N MET A 203 9.39 -10.57 39.28
CA MET A 203 8.37 -9.88 38.48
C MET A 203 7.02 -9.79 39.20
N ALA A 204 6.62 -10.82 39.94
CA ALA A 204 5.39 -10.81 40.74
C ALA A 204 5.44 -9.78 41.90
N GLY A 205 6.64 -9.38 42.32
CA GLY A 205 6.88 -8.34 43.34
C GLY A 205 6.73 -6.89 42.80
N LEU A 206 6.55 -6.67 41.49
CA LEU A 206 6.51 -5.35 40.88
C LEU A 206 5.22 -4.55 41.14
N GLY A 207 4.25 -5.11 41.87
CA GLY A 207 3.05 -4.41 42.32
C GLY A 207 1.88 -4.42 41.32
N GLU A 208 2.03 -5.05 40.16
CA GLU A 208 0.93 -5.28 39.23
C GLU A 208 0.23 -6.62 39.54
N PRO A 209 -1.06 -6.64 39.96
CA PRO A 209 -1.72 -7.86 40.40
C PRO A 209 -1.82 -8.98 39.33
N ASP A 210 -1.98 -8.60 38.06
CA ASP A 210 -2.11 -9.54 36.94
C ASP A 210 -0.77 -10.22 36.60
N LEU A 211 0.38 -9.62 36.84
CA LEU A 211 1.69 -10.28 36.71
C LEU A 211 1.77 -11.46 37.67
N LYS A 212 1.43 -11.23 38.95
CA LYS A 212 1.44 -12.30 39.99
C LYS A 212 0.51 -13.44 39.61
N ILE A 213 -0.71 -13.13 39.17
CA ILE A 213 -1.70 -14.14 38.79
C ILE A 213 -1.21 -14.97 37.59
N THR A 214 -0.69 -14.28 36.57
CA THR A 214 -0.25 -14.98 35.35
C THR A 214 0.96 -15.87 35.61
N PHE A 215 1.95 -15.39 36.39
CA PHE A 215 3.15 -16.18 36.65
C PHE A 215 2.87 -17.36 37.55
N ALA A 216 1.98 -17.23 38.55
CA ALA A 216 1.50 -18.35 39.33
C ALA A 216 0.79 -19.38 38.42
N GLU A 217 -0.10 -18.94 37.55
CA GLU A 217 -0.76 -19.81 36.57
C GLU A 217 0.23 -20.56 35.65
N MET A 218 1.31 -19.87 35.18
CA MET A 218 2.33 -20.50 34.36
C MET A 218 3.06 -21.61 35.11
N ILE A 219 3.39 -21.38 36.39
CA ILE A 219 4.04 -22.38 37.25
C ILE A 219 3.11 -23.54 37.49
N ASP A 220 1.88 -23.29 37.96
CA ASP A 220 0.88 -24.34 38.24
C ASP A 220 0.60 -25.20 36.98
N MET A 221 0.48 -24.54 35.80
CA MET A 221 0.25 -25.24 34.54
C MET A 221 1.46 -26.10 34.12
N ALA A 222 2.67 -25.66 34.39
CA ALA A 222 3.89 -26.43 34.11
C ALA A 222 3.94 -27.73 34.95
N GLU A 223 3.39 -27.70 36.18
CA GLU A 223 3.32 -28.86 37.09
C GLU A 223 2.11 -29.76 36.78
N ASP A 224 0.91 -29.17 36.72
CA ASP A 224 -0.35 -29.93 36.70
C ASP A 224 -0.80 -30.32 35.28
N SER A 225 -0.43 -29.52 34.25
CA SER A 225 -0.94 -29.65 32.87
C SER A 225 0.15 -29.52 31.83
N ARG A 226 1.20 -30.29 31.95
CA ARG A 226 2.43 -30.18 31.13
C ARG A 226 2.18 -30.13 29.63
N ARG A 227 1.23 -30.90 29.09
CA ARG A 227 0.90 -30.87 27.64
C ARG A 227 0.34 -29.52 27.18
N THR A 228 -0.55 -28.94 27.98
CA THR A 228 -1.15 -27.64 27.70
C THR A 228 -0.08 -26.55 27.76
N PHE A 229 0.76 -26.58 28.81
CA PHE A 229 1.90 -25.70 28.98
C PHE A 229 2.84 -25.77 27.77
N ASP A 230 3.27 -26.98 27.37
CA ASP A 230 4.17 -27.15 26.23
C ASP A 230 3.56 -26.65 24.90
N SER A 231 2.24 -26.78 24.73
CA SER A 231 1.54 -26.26 23.54
C SER A 231 1.53 -24.74 23.50
N VAL A 232 1.24 -24.06 24.63
CA VAL A 232 1.27 -22.60 24.75
C VAL A 232 2.69 -22.07 24.55
N MET A 233 3.67 -22.67 25.25
CA MET A 233 5.09 -22.31 25.10
C MET A 233 5.59 -22.53 23.69
N GLY A 234 5.12 -23.59 23.01
CA GLY A 234 5.42 -23.84 21.61
C GLY A 234 4.99 -22.67 20.69
N GLY A 235 3.79 -22.13 20.92
CA GLY A 235 3.29 -20.95 20.22
C GLY A 235 4.20 -19.72 20.41
N MET A 236 4.56 -19.38 21.66
CA MET A 236 5.45 -18.26 21.98
C MET A 236 6.85 -18.46 21.39
N THR A 237 7.43 -19.65 21.57
CA THR A 237 8.76 -19.98 21.05
C THR A 237 8.79 -19.85 19.53
N ASN A 238 7.76 -20.36 18.82
CA ASN A 238 7.69 -20.27 17.37
C ASN A 238 7.55 -18.81 16.89
N ALA A 239 6.74 -18.00 17.58
CA ALA A 239 6.56 -16.58 17.23
C ALA A 239 7.87 -15.78 17.36
N LEU A 240 8.70 -16.12 18.35
CA LEU A 240 9.96 -15.44 18.65
C LEU A 240 11.19 -16.13 18.03
N ALA A 241 11.04 -17.32 17.40
CA ALA A 241 12.14 -18.10 16.83
C ALA A 241 12.97 -17.32 15.78
N ILE A 242 12.36 -16.33 15.16
CA ILE A 242 13.06 -15.43 14.24
C ILE A 242 14.23 -14.71 14.92
N MET A 243 14.15 -14.46 16.22
CA MET A 243 15.22 -13.81 17.00
C MET A 243 16.42 -14.73 17.28
N ASN A 244 16.39 -15.99 16.83
CA ASN A 244 17.58 -16.85 16.83
C ASN A 244 18.60 -16.44 15.75
N ASP A 245 18.23 -15.54 14.80
CA ASP A 245 19.17 -14.98 13.82
C ASP A 245 19.98 -13.83 14.46
N PRO A 246 21.33 -13.96 14.59
CA PRO A 246 22.17 -12.92 15.19
C PRO A 246 22.07 -11.56 14.49
N ARG A 247 21.73 -11.54 13.19
CA ARG A 247 21.57 -10.30 12.42
C ARG A 247 20.33 -9.53 12.88
N LEU A 248 19.25 -10.23 13.24
CA LEU A 248 18.05 -9.61 13.80
C LEU A 248 18.29 -9.15 15.23
N GLN A 249 19.00 -9.94 16.05
CA GLN A 249 19.40 -9.52 17.40
C GLN A 249 20.22 -8.23 17.37
N THR A 250 21.15 -8.12 16.41
CA THR A 250 21.95 -6.91 16.22
C THR A 250 21.10 -5.72 15.75
N ALA A 251 20.13 -5.93 14.87
CA ALA A 251 19.33 -4.84 14.31
C ALA A 251 18.24 -4.31 15.27
N PHE A 252 17.69 -5.18 16.13
CA PHE A 252 16.58 -4.86 17.04
C PHE A 252 17.03 -4.93 18.50
N VAL A 253 17.47 -3.79 19.01
CA VAL A 253 18.13 -3.66 20.31
C VAL A 253 17.27 -2.95 21.36
N ALA A 254 17.72 -2.97 22.61
CA ALA A 254 17.13 -2.16 23.68
C ALA A 254 17.30 -0.65 23.40
N THR A 255 16.44 0.19 23.98
CA THR A 255 16.42 1.65 23.70
C THR A 255 17.75 2.34 23.97
N ARG A 256 18.48 1.92 25.00
CA ARG A 256 19.80 2.49 25.36
C ARG A 256 20.91 2.20 24.33
N GLU A 257 20.73 1.20 23.47
CA GLU A 257 21.71 0.73 22.50
C GLU A 257 21.33 1.14 21.07
N ALA A 258 20.12 1.68 20.89
CA ALA A 258 19.57 2.00 19.58
C ALA A 258 20.14 3.31 19.03
N ASP A 259 20.40 3.34 17.71
CA ASP A 259 20.72 4.58 16.99
C ASP A 259 19.51 5.51 16.93
N PHE A 260 18.30 4.92 16.91
CA PHE A 260 17.05 5.68 16.86
C PHE A 260 15.87 4.86 17.36
N THR A 261 14.78 5.57 17.63
CA THR A 261 13.44 5.00 17.89
C THR A 261 12.46 5.51 16.83
N LEU A 262 11.31 4.84 16.68
CA LEU A 262 10.30 5.27 15.71
C LEU A 262 9.63 6.62 16.06
N ASP A 263 9.86 7.14 17.27
CA ASP A 263 9.41 8.45 17.71
C ASP A 263 9.92 9.60 16.84
N VAL A 264 11.06 9.42 16.15
CA VAL A 264 11.62 10.40 15.18
C VAL A 264 10.62 10.81 14.10
N LEU A 265 9.69 9.92 13.76
CA LEU A 265 8.62 10.18 12.80
C LEU A 265 7.47 11.02 13.39
N CYS A 266 7.39 11.12 14.71
CA CYS A 266 6.37 11.88 15.44
C CYS A 266 6.94 13.17 16.07
N GLU A 267 8.20 13.52 15.78
CA GLU A 267 8.80 14.77 16.24
C GLU A 267 8.26 15.98 15.49
N ASN A 268 8.01 17.08 16.20
CA ASN A 268 7.60 18.37 15.63
C ASN A 268 8.82 19.17 15.14
N THR A 269 9.60 18.60 14.23
CA THR A 269 10.73 19.25 13.56
C THR A 269 10.38 19.57 12.11
N SER A 270 11.03 20.58 11.52
CA SER A 270 10.85 20.98 10.13
C SER A 270 11.54 20.04 9.14
N ASP A 271 12.50 19.24 9.61
CA ASP A 271 13.32 18.39 8.75
C ASP A 271 12.49 17.24 8.17
N PRO A 272 12.64 16.91 6.88
CA PRO A 272 12.08 15.70 6.32
C PRO A 272 12.68 14.46 6.97
N VAL A 273 11.84 13.49 7.38
CA VAL A 273 12.30 12.23 7.99
C VAL A 273 11.76 11.04 7.22
N PHE A 274 12.66 10.14 6.84
CA PHE A 274 12.37 8.91 6.13
C PHE A 274 12.98 7.73 6.91
N VAL A 275 12.15 6.74 7.21
CA VAL A 275 12.57 5.49 7.83
C VAL A 275 12.28 4.36 6.87
N PHE A 276 13.34 3.67 6.44
CA PHE A 276 13.26 2.52 5.57
C PHE A 276 13.39 1.22 6.36
N PHE A 277 12.50 0.29 6.12
CA PHE A 277 12.64 -1.08 6.56
C PHE A 277 12.92 -1.94 5.33
N VAL A 278 14.11 -2.47 5.26
CA VAL A 278 14.61 -3.31 4.16
C VAL A 278 14.62 -4.76 4.63
N MET A 279 13.98 -5.65 3.86
CA MET A 279 13.93 -7.08 4.13
C MET A 279 13.95 -7.83 2.80
N PRO A 280 15.01 -8.59 2.48
CA PRO A 280 15.10 -9.30 1.20
C PRO A 280 13.89 -10.21 0.95
N PRO A 281 13.43 -10.34 -0.31
CA PRO A 281 12.21 -11.08 -0.65
C PRO A 281 12.18 -12.51 -0.07
N GLU A 282 13.30 -13.21 -0.05
CA GLU A 282 13.45 -14.57 0.48
C GLU A 282 13.27 -14.64 2.01
N MET A 283 13.49 -13.52 2.71
CA MET A 283 13.39 -13.45 4.17
C MET A 283 12.07 -12.84 4.66
N MET A 284 11.25 -12.25 3.77
CA MET A 284 10.05 -11.50 4.15
C MET A 284 9.01 -12.35 4.87
N GLN A 285 8.71 -13.52 4.34
CA GLN A 285 7.64 -14.36 4.88
C GLN A 285 7.92 -14.82 6.31
N GLN A 286 9.15 -15.28 6.56
CA GLN A 286 9.54 -15.74 7.92
C GLN A 286 9.65 -14.59 8.91
N ASN A 287 9.99 -13.37 8.44
CA ASN A 287 10.15 -12.17 9.29
C ASN A 287 8.92 -11.24 9.26
N ALA A 288 7.80 -11.69 8.72
CA ALA A 288 6.59 -10.87 8.59
C ALA A 288 6.10 -10.30 9.94
N ALA A 289 6.32 -11.00 11.05
CA ALA A 289 5.98 -10.53 12.38
C ALA A 289 6.69 -9.22 12.76
N LEU A 290 8.00 -9.10 12.48
CA LEU A 290 8.75 -7.86 12.74
C LEU A 290 8.31 -6.71 11.83
N ILE A 291 8.00 -6.99 10.56
CA ILE A 291 7.50 -5.98 9.64
C ILE A 291 6.12 -5.48 10.08
N ARG A 292 5.23 -6.38 10.51
CA ARG A 292 3.93 -6.01 11.09
C ARG A 292 4.12 -5.17 12.36
N GLN A 293 5.03 -5.59 13.25
CA GLN A 293 5.32 -4.87 14.49
C GLN A 293 5.82 -3.46 14.21
N PHE A 294 6.66 -3.25 13.21
CA PHE A 294 7.12 -1.92 12.80
C PHE A 294 5.92 -0.98 12.51
N PHE A 295 4.96 -1.41 11.69
CA PHE A 295 3.79 -0.61 11.36
C PHE A 295 2.80 -0.47 12.52
N SER A 296 2.63 -1.52 13.33
CA SER A 296 1.77 -1.48 14.53
C SER A 296 2.31 -0.50 15.59
N THR A 297 3.63 -0.49 15.79
CA THR A 297 4.28 0.51 16.66
C THR A 297 4.05 1.94 16.18
N LEU A 298 4.20 2.20 14.89
CA LEU A 298 3.94 3.52 14.30
C LEU A 298 2.49 3.98 14.51
N ARG A 299 1.54 3.06 14.37
CA ARG A 299 0.13 3.34 14.70
C ARG A 299 -0.02 3.73 16.17
N THR A 300 0.56 2.96 17.08
CA THR A 300 0.52 3.21 18.53
C THR A 300 1.07 4.58 18.86
N LEU A 301 2.24 4.92 18.30
CA LEU A 301 2.87 6.24 18.49
C LEU A 301 2.01 7.39 17.97
N LYS A 302 1.43 7.22 16.77
CA LYS A 302 0.53 8.25 16.20
C LYS A 302 -0.75 8.42 17.00
N GLN A 303 -1.32 7.33 17.54
CA GLN A 303 -2.47 7.41 18.45
C GLN A 303 -2.13 8.13 19.76
N ALA A 304 -0.89 8.01 20.24
CA ALA A 304 -0.42 8.74 21.43
C ALA A 304 -0.13 10.22 21.12
N LYS A 305 0.26 10.55 19.88
CA LYS A 305 0.67 11.89 19.43
C LYS A 305 -0.13 12.32 18.18
N PRO A 306 -1.46 12.52 18.27
CA PRO A 306 -2.29 12.84 17.10
C PRO A 306 -1.91 14.16 16.43
N ASP A 307 -1.40 15.12 17.19
CA ASP A 307 -0.98 16.44 16.70
C ASP A 307 0.39 16.43 15.99
N ALA A 308 1.12 15.30 16.03
CA ALA A 308 2.37 15.16 15.30
C ALA A 308 2.11 15.24 13.77
N PRO A 309 3.11 15.60 12.95
CA PRO A 309 2.97 15.69 11.50
C PRO A 309 2.36 14.43 10.88
N THR A 310 1.65 14.60 9.77
CA THR A 310 1.07 13.46 9.03
C THR A 310 2.15 12.45 8.65
N LEU A 311 1.93 11.18 9.03
CA LEU A 311 2.84 10.07 8.74
C LEU A 311 2.33 9.28 7.53
N ASN A 312 3.12 9.24 6.46
CA ASN A 312 2.83 8.44 5.28
C ASN A 312 3.46 7.05 5.45
N LEU A 313 2.63 6.01 5.41
CA LEU A 313 3.07 4.61 5.46
C LEU A 313 3.12 4.07 4.03
N VAL A 314 4.29 3.76 3.51
CA VAL A 314 4.45 3.18 2.17
C VAL A 314 4.83 1.70 2.33
N ILE A 315 3.92 0.82 1.96
CA ILE A 315 4.11 -0.63 2.06
C ILE A 315 4.20 -1.19 0.64
N ASP A 316 5.41 -1.26 0.11
CA ASP A 316 5.65 -1.95 -1.16
C ASP A 316 5.60 -3.47 -0.93
N GLU A 317 4.82 -4.17 -1.72
CA GLU A 317 4.56 -5.61 -1.59
C GLU A 317 3.81 -5.99 -0.30
N ALA A 318 2.68 -5.31 -0.01
CA ALA A 318 1.89 -5.54 1.22
C ALA A 318 1.40 -6.99 1.40
N ALA A 319 1.29 -7.76 0.31
CA ALA A 319 0.96 -9.18 0.32
C ALA A 319 1.91 -10.00 1.20
N GLN A 320 3.18 -9.64 1.28
CA GLN A 320 4.21 -10.38 2.02
C GLN A 320 4.11 -10.24 3.55
N LEU A 321 3.31 -9.31 4.03
CA LEU A 321 3.03 -9.16 5.47
C LEU A 321 2.19 -10.32 6.03
N GLY A 322 1.64 -11.17 5.16
CA GLY A 322 0.73 -12.23 5.56
C GLY A 322 -0.57 -11.66 6.15
N ARG A 323 -1.20 -12.38 7.07
CA ARG A 323 -2.41 -11.93 7.72
C ARG A 323 -2.13 -10.73 8.63
N PHE A 324 -2.62 -9.55 8.23
CA PHE A 324 -2.43 -8.31 8.97
C PHE A 324 -3.69 -7.42 8.91
N PRO A 325 -4.70 -7.72 9.73
CA PRO A 325 -5.98 -6.99 9.76
C PRO A 325 -5.81 -5.49 10.03
N GLU A 326 -4.77 -5.07 10.74
CA GLU A 326 -4.48 -3.66 11.04
C GLU A 326 -4.31 -2.79 9.79
N ILE A 327 -3.98 -3.37 8.64
CA ILE A 327 -3.96 -2.61 7.37
C ILE A 327 -5.32 -1.96 7.12
N SER A 328 -6.43 -2.69 7.31
CA SER A 328 -7.78 -2.12 7.14
C SER A 328 -8.05 -0.99 8.14
N GLU A 329 -7.49 -1.08 9.34
CA GLU A 329 -7.61 -0.05 10.36
C GLU A 329 -6.80 1.20 10.04
N PHE A 330 -5.63 1.08 9.38
CA PHE A 330 -4.88 2.24 8.89
C PHE A 330 -5.72 3.08 7.92
N TYR A 331 -6.54 2.45 7.08
CA TYR A 331 -7.41 3.14 6.13
C TYR A 331 -8.68 3.70 6.77
N SER A 332 -9.31 2.96 7.69
CA SER A 332 -10.61 3.33 8.24
C SER A 332 -10.50 4.39 9.35
N ILE A 333 -9.63 4.17 10.33
CA ILE A 333 -9.49 5.04 11.51
C ILE A 333 -8.18 5.82 11.55
N GLY A 334 -7.14 5.37 10.83
CA GLY A 334 -5.81 5.98 10.83
C GLY A 334 -5.81 7.47 10.46
N ARG A 335 -6.73 7.87 9.58
CA ARG A 335 -6.94 9.28 9.22
C ARG A 335 -7.17 10.18 10.44
N GLY A 336 -7.90 9.70 11.46
CA GLY A 336 -8.25 10.47 12.65
C GLY A 336 -7.06 10.90 13.49
N PHE A 337 -5.92 10.22 13.36
CA PHE A 337 -4.67 10.55 14.04
C PHE A 337 -3.48 10.77 13.10
N GLY A 338 -3.78 11.10 11.84
CA GLY A 338 -2.78 11.55 10.87
C GLY A 338 -1.92 10.44 10.26
N LEU A 339 -2.46 9.22 10.06
CA LEU A 339 -1.86 8.21 9.20
C LEU A 339 -2.39 8.30 7.77
N SER A 340 -1.49 8.18 6.79
CA SER A 340 -1.79 8.17 5.36
C SER A 340 -1.14 6.94 4.71
N PRO A 341 -1.83 5.78 4.70
CA PRO A 341 -1.26 4.56 4.15
C PRO A 341 -1.28 4.55 2.62
N VAL A 342 -0.22 3.99 2.03
CA VAL A 342 -0.07 3.65 0.62
C VAL A 342 0.34 2.19 0.55
N CYS A 343 -0.63 1.30 0.39
CA CYS A 343 -0.36 -0.13 0.24
C CYS A 343 -0.34 -0.54 -1.22
N VAL A 344 0.65 -1.34 -1.57
CA VAL A 344 0.86 -1.85 -2.92
C VAL A 344 0.60 -3.35 -2.96
N TYR A 345 -0.30 -3.75 -3.86
CA TYR A 345 -0.63 -5.15 -4.14
C TYR A 345 -0.47 -5.44 -5.63
N GLN A 346 -0.31 -6.69 -5.99
CA GLN A 346 -0.24 -7.09 -7.39
C GLN A 346 -1.62 -7.29 -8.00
N ASP A 347 -2.55 -7.88 -7.23
CA ASP A 347 -3.92 -8.20 -7.62
C ASP A 347 -4.87 -8.19 -6.42
N ILE A 348 -6.16 -8.35 -6.67
CA ILE A 348 -7.21 -8.40 -5.63
C ILE A 348 -7.17 -9.71 -4.83
N GLY A 349 -6.72 -10.80 -5.44
CA GLY A 349 -6.57 -12.10 -4.78
C GLY A 349 -5.58 -12.01 -3.61
N GLN A 350 -4.48 -11.29 -3.77
CA GLN A 350 -3.53 -11.03 -2.69
C GLN A 350 -4.17 -10.30 -1.49
N ILE A 351 -5.01 -9.30 -1.77
CA ILE A 351 -5.71 -8.56 -0.70
C ILE A 351 -6.65 -9.49 0.06
N ARG A 352 -7.39 -10.35 -0.66
CA ARG A 352 -8.30 -11.33 -0.04
C ARG A 352 -7.55 -12.37 0.79
N ASN A 353 -6.39 -12.82 0.33
CA ASN A 353 -5.55 -13.76 1.09
C ASN A 353 -5.04 -13.15 2.40
N ASN A 354 -4.65 -11.87 2.40
CA ASN A 354 -4.13 -11.20 3.59
C ASN A 354 -5.21 -10.81 4.59
N LEU A 355 -6.37 -10.34 4.10
CA LEU A 355 -7.38 -9.69 4.93
C LEU A 355 -8.69 -10.48 5.03
N GLY A 356 -8.82 -11.56 4.25
CA GLY A 356 -10.07 -12.26 4.03
C GLY A 356 -11.04 -11.45 3.14
N PRO A 357 -12.16 -12.07 2.71
CA PRO A 357 -13.13 -11.40 1.82
C PRO A 357 -13.70 -10.10 2.42
N THR A 358 -14.08 -10.13 3.70
CA THR A 358 -14.65 -8.97 4.42
C THR A 358 -13.61 -7.86 4.57
N GLY A 359 -12.37 -8.20 4.97
CA GLY A 359 -11.29 -7.22 5.12
C GLY A 359 -10.91 -6.57 3.80
N ALA A 360 -10.92 -7.31 2.70
CA ALA A 360 -10.69 -6.77 1.36
C ALA A 360 -11.78 -5.77 0.94
N MET A 361 -13.04 -6.05 1.24
CA MET A 361 -14.15 -5.13 1.00
C MET A 361 -14.01 -3.86 1.86
N THR A 362 -13.67 -4.00 3.13
CA THR A 362 -13.44 -2.88 4.05
C THR A 362 -12.29 -2.00 3.57
N LEU A 363 -11.18 -2.59 3.14
CA LEU A 363 -10.04 -1.86 2.60
C LEU A 363 -10.44 -1.03 1.38
N SER A 364 -11.11 -1.65 0.40
CA SER A 364 -11.56 -0.97 -0.81
C SER A 364 -12.60 0.14 -0.52
N ALA A 365 -13.50 -0.08 0.45
CA ALA A 365 -14.48 0.93 0.86
C ALA A 365 -13.85 2.12 1.61
N SER A 366 -12.76 1.87 2.34
CA SER A 366 -12.06 2.88 3.16
C SER A 366 -10.94 3.60 2.41
N ALA A 367 -10.49 3.06 1.26
CA ALA A 367 -9.50 3.72 0.43
C ALA A 367 -10.11 4.95 -0.27
N ASP A 368 -9.55 6.12 -0.03
CA ASP A 368 -9.98 7.36 -0.68
C ASP A 368 -9.63 7.36 -2.18
N LEU A 369 -8.56 6.68 -2.51
CA LEU A 369 -8.01 6.60 -3.86
C LEU A 369 -7.55 5.18 -4.15
N GLU A 370 -8.04 4.61 -5.24
CA GLU A 370 -7.56 3.35 -5.79
C GLU A 370 -6.95 3.61 -7.16
N VAL A 371 -5.72 3.14 -7.36
CA VAL A 371 -4.97 3.32 -8.60
C VAL A 371 -4.58 1.97 -9.17
N TYR A 372 -5.11 1.62 -10.32
CA TYR A 372 -4.86 0.37 -11.02
C TYR A 372 -3.96 0.61 -12.22
N LEU A 373 -2.78 0.00 -12.22
CA LEU A 373 -1.74 0.28 -13.20
C LEU A 373 -1.92 -0.57 -14.47
N GLY A 374 -2.09 0.08 -15.60
CA GLY A 374 -2.11 -0.56 -16.91
C GLY A 374 -0.81 -1.31 -17.21
N GLY A 375 -0.93 -2.41 -17.97
CA GLY A 375 0.15 -3.35 -18.22
C GLY A 375 0.56 -4.19 -17.00
N GLY A 376 -0.17 -4.09 -15.87
CA GLY A 376 0.09 -4.87 -14.67
C GLY A 376 -1.12 -5.67 -14.18
N ILE A 377 -2.26 -5.58 -14.85
CA ILE A 377 -3.44 -6.38 -14.55
C ILE A 377 -3.43 -7.55 -15.51
N SER A 378 -3.03 -8.72 -15.04
CA SER A 378 -2.91 -9.94 -15.86
C SER A 378 -3.91 -11.03 -15.47
N ASP A 379 -4.58 -10.89 -14.33
CA ASP A 379 -5.53 -11.85 -13.83
C ASP A 379 -6.98 -11.45 -14.16
N LEU A 380 -7.77 -12.45 -14.53
CA LEU A 380 -9.17 -12.26 -14.96
C LEU A 380 -10.09 -11.88 -13.78
N GLU A 381 -9.75 -12.27 -12.56
CA GLU A 381 -10.57 -11.97 -11.38
C GLU A 381 -10.52 -10.47 -11.07
N THR A 382 -9.33 -9.87 -11.04
CA THR A 382 -9.15 -8.41 -10.90
C THR A 382 -9.84 -7.67 -12.05
N ALA A 383 -9.69 -8.14 -13.29
CA ALA A 383 -10.34 -7.51 -14.45
C ALA A 383 -11.87 -7.55 -14.37
N ARG A 384 -12.46 -8.67 -13.97
CA ARG A 384 -13.91 -8.80 -13.75
C ARG A 384 -14.41 -7.94 -12.62
N HIS A 385 -13.68 -7.92 -11.49
CA HIS A 385 -14.01 -7.07 -10.37
C HIS A 385 -14.04 -5.59 -10.77
N LEU A 386 -13.05 -5.13 -11.51
CA LEU A 386 -12.98 -3.75 -11.98
C LEU A 386 -14.09 -3.42 -12.97
N SER A 387 -14.37 -4.32 -13.92
CA SER A 387 -15.46 -4.14 -14.87
C SER A 387 -16.81 -3.99 -14.16
N ALA A 388 -17.07 -4.83 -13.16
CA ALA A 388 -18.29 -4.75 -12.35
C ALA A 388 -18.34 -3.45 -11.51
N LYS A 389 -17.22 -3.05 -10.91
CA LYS A 389 -17.11 -1.82 -10.09
C LYS A 389 -17.27 -0.54 -10.91
N LEU A 390 -16.82 -0.53 -12.16
CA LEU A 390 -17.02 0.58 -13.11
C LEU A 390 -18.48 0.73 -13.55
N GLY A 391 -19.27 -0.35 -13.52
CA GLY A 391 -20.68 -0.35 -13.87
C GLY A 391 -20.94 -0.33 -15.38
N ASN A 392 -22.22 -0.17 -15.72
CA ASN A 392 -22.71 -0.19 -17.11
C ASN A 392 -23.05 1.20 -17.60
N GLN A 393 -22.86 1.42 -18.90
CA GLN A 393 -23.33 2.55 -19.66
C GLN A 393 -24.43 2.14 -20.64
N THR A 394 -25.29 3.06 -20.98
CA THR A 394 -26.30 2.88 -22.04
C THR A 394 -25.71 3.35 -23.36
N LEU A 395 -25.49 2.43 -24.28
CA LEU A 395 -25.12 2.77 -25.66
C LEU A 395 -26.37 2.95 -26.51
N ALA A 396 -26.39 4.03 -27.27
CA ALA A 396 -27.35 4.23 -28.33
C ALA A 396 -26.74 3.74 -29.63
N LEU A 397 -27.29 2.69 -30.20
CA LEU A 397 -26.83 2.09 -31.44
C LEU A 397 -27.79 2.45 -32.56
N GLU A 398 -27.28 2.82 -33.72
CA GLU A 398 -28.08 3.00 -34.91
C GLU A 398 -28.53 1.64 -35.40
N ASP A 399 -29.85 1.42 -35.46
CA ASP A 399 -30.44 0.21 -36.03
C ASP A 399 -30.69 0.42 -37.52
N HIS A 400 -29.63 0.25 -38.30
CA HIS A 400 -29.68 0.42 -39.75
C HIS A 400 -30.78 -0.41 -40.43
N LEU A 401 -31.13 -1.61 -39.91
CA LEU A 401 -32.19 -2.44 -40.46
C LEU A 401 -33.56 -1.81 -40.22
N THR A 402 -33.82 -1.33 -39.01
CA THR A 402 -35.07 -0.62 -38.69
C THR A 402 -35.15 0.70 -39.43
N GLN A 403 -34.05 1.45 -39.54
CA GLN A 403 -33.98 2.68 -40.33
C GLN A 403 -34.28 2.45 -41.82
N HIS A 404 -33.66 1.45 -42.43
CA HIS A 404 -33.93 1.09 -43.85
C HIS A 404 -35.36 0.61 -44.09
N ARG A 405 -35.96 -0.14 -43.13
CA ARG A 405 -37.37 -0.55 -43.21
C ARG A 405 -38.29 0.65 -43.11
N ALA A 406 -38.05 1.56 -42.16
CA ALA A 406 -38.82 2.79 -41.99
C ALA A 406 -38.69 3.72 -43.20
N ASP A 407 -37.48 3.88 -43.79
CA ASP A 407 -37.25 4.65 -45.01
C ASP A 407 -37.98 4.07 -46.23
N ARG A 408 -38.05 2.72 -46.34
CA ARG A 408 -38.82 2.05 -47.41
C ARG A 408 -40.31 2.27 -47.22
N ALA A 409 -40.82 2.02 -46.00
CA ALA A 409 -42.24 2.19 -45.67
C ALA A 409 -42.67 3.68 -45.80
N MET A 410 -41.78 4.62 -45.47
CA MET A 410 -42.04 6.05 -45.67
C MET A 410 -42.16 6.42 -47.16
N ARG A 411 -41.30 5.87 -48.01
CA ARG A 411 -41.39 6.06 -49.48
C ARG A 411 -42.66 5.47 -50.05
N GLU A 412 -43.05 4.25 -49.61
CA GLU A 412 -44.30 3.59 -50.01
C GLU A 412 -45.52 4.41 -49.56
N ALA A 413 -45.54 4.87 -48.30
CA ALA A 413 -46.63 5.70 -47.78
C ALA A 413 -46.74 7.06 -48.48
N MET A 414 -45.60 7.69 -48.85
CA MET A 414 -45.58 8.92 -49.65
C MET A 414 -46.07 8.68 -51.08
N HIS A 415 -45.66 7.58 -51.71
CA HIS A 415 -46.15 7.20 -53.03
C HIS A 415 -47.65 6.99 -53.04
N ASP A 416 -48.19 6.25 -52.05
CA ASP A 416 -49.61 6.01 -51.92
C ASP A 416 -50.41 7.28 -51.60
N ALA A 417 -49.81 8.24 -50.89
CA ALA A 417 -50.44 9.55 -50.65
C ALA A 417 -50.51 10.42 -51.89
N LEU A 418 -49.52 10.31 -52.81
CA LEU A 418 -49.43 11.13 -54.00
C LEU A 418 -50.22 10.53 -55.20
N PHE A 419 -50.28 9.23 -55.31
CA PHE A 419 -50.81 8.53 -56.49
C PHE A 419 -51.94 7.53 -56.17
N GLY A 420 -52.30 7.31 -54.88
CA GLY A 420 -53.33 6.41 -54.39
C GLY A 420 -54.48 7.15 -53.71
N ASN A 421 -55.60 6.44 -53.43
CA ASN A 421 -56.77 6.95 -52.71
C ASN A 421 -56.56 6.92 -51.16
N ALA A 422 -55.36 7.30 -50.65
CA ALA A 422 -55.05 7.25 -49.25
C ALA A 422 -55.65 8.45 -48.48
N ASN A 423 -56.21 8.19 -47.27
CA ASN A 423 -56.76 9.23 -46.42
C ASN A 423 -55.58 10.10 -45.84
N PRO A 424 -55.55 11.44 -46.16
CA PRO A 424 -54.40 12.29 -45.82
C PRO A 424 -54.07 12.35 -44.32
N THR A 425 -55.11 12.28 -43.45
CA THR A 425 -54.94 12.33 -42.00
C THR A 425 -54.26 11.04 -41.47
N ARG A 426 -54.65 9.90 -42.02
CA ARG A 426 -54.09 8.58 -41.65
C ARG A 426 -52.65 8.43 -42.15
N THR A 427 -52.36 8.93 -43.33
CA THR A 427 -51.02 8.92 -43.91
C THR A 427 -50.08 9.84 -43.13
N GLY A 428 -50.54 11.02 -42.70
CA GLY A 428 -49.75 11.93 -41.87
C GLY A 428 -49.37 11.35 -40.50
N LEU A 429 -50.29 10.57 -39.87
CA LEU A 429 -49.97 9.86 -38.62
C LEU A 429 -49.00 8.72 -38.85
N SER A 430 -49.12 7.97 -39.95
CA SER A 430 -48.18 6.89 -40.31
C SER A 430 -46.80 7.42 -40.62
N LEU A 431 -46.66 8.54 -41.34
CA LEU A 431 -45.39 9.20 -41.61
C LEU A 431 -44.70 9.68 -40.34
N LYS A 432 -45.44 10.25 -39.36
CA LYS A 432 -44.91 10.60 -38.06
C LYS A 432 -44.40 9.41 -37.26
N ALA A 433 -45.14 8.27 -37.30
CA ALA A 433 -44.72 7.05 -36.61
C ALA A 433 -43.45 6.47 -37.27
N LEU A 434 -43.36 6.47 -38.60
CA LEU A 434 -42.18 6.02 -39.32
C LEU A 434 -40.97 6.93 -39.13
N ASP A 435 -41.15 8.24 -39.03
CA ASP A 435 -40.09 9.19 -38.69
C ASP A 435 -39.57 8.99 -37.28
N TYR A 436 -40.44 8.66 -36.32
CA TYR A 436 -40.08 8.26 -34.98
C TYR A 436 -39.28 6.94 -34.98
N GLU A 437 -39.72 5.91 -35.71
CA GLU A 437 -39.00 4.63 -35.87
C GLU A 437 -37.62 4.84 -36.55
N ARG A 438 -37.54 5.71 -37.54
CA ARG A 438 -36.30 6.08 -38.22
C ARG A 438 -35.30 6.78 -37.28
N SER A 439 -35.80 7.63 -36.39
CA SER A 439 -34.95 8.35 -35.43
C SER A 439 -34.69 7.54 -34.16
N HIS A 440 -35.33 6.39 -33.98
CA HIS A 440 -35.23 5.60 -32.77
C HIS A 440 -33.91 4.85 -32.71
N LEU A 441 -33.11 5.20 -31.65
CA LEU A 441 -31.86 4.53 -31.35
C LEU A 441 -32.12 3.33 -30.44
N ARG A 442 -31.64 2.15 -30.84
CA ARG A 442 -31.68 0.98 -29.98
C ARG A 442 -30.72 1.16 -28.81
N LYS A 443 -31.25 1.16 -27.59
CA LYS A 443 -30.42 1.26 -26.37
C LYS A 443 -29.98 -0.13 -25.93
N GLN A 444 -28.70 -0.28 -25.62
CA GLN A 444 -28.12 -1.54 -25.17
C GLN A 444 -27.19 -1.28 -23.94
N ALA A 445 -27.19 -2.23 -23.01
CA ALA A 445 -26.25 -2.24 -21.91
C ALA A 445 -24.84 -2.60 -22.40
N ARG A 446 -23.83 -1.85 -21.95
CA ARG A 446 -22.42 -2.21 -22.11
C ARG A 446 -21.66 -1.84 -20.85
N ALA A 447 -20.78 -2.71 -20.36
CA ALA A 447 -19.85 -2.35 -19.30
C ALA A 447 -19.03 -1.12 -19.73
N LEU A 448 -18.76 -0.16 -18.81
CA LEU A 448 -17.97 1.03 -19.09
C LEU A 448 -16.57 0.65 -19.60
N ARG A 449 -16.00 -0.43 -19.04
CA ARG A 449 -14.86 -1.20 -19.57
C ARG A 449 -15.12 -2.67 -19.40
N THR A 450 -14.92 -3.45 -20.46
CA THR A 450 -14.98 -4.91 -20.39
C THR A 450 -13.72 -5.48 -19.73
N PRO A 451 -13.75 -6.70 -19.18
CA PRO A 451 -12.55 -7.34 -18.63
C PRO A 451 -11.37 -7.36 -19.63
N ASP A 452 -11.64 -7.62 -20.91
CA ASP A 452 -10.63 -7.68 -21.97
C ASP A 452 -9.94 -6.31 -22.17
N GLU A 453 -10.73 -5.22 -22.16
CA GLU A 453 -10.22 -3.85 -22.25
C GLU A 453 -9.40 -3.44 -21.02
N ILE A 454 -9.66 -4.06 -19.86
CA ILE A 454 -8.90 -3.85 -18.63
C ILE A 454 -7.58 -4.63 -18.70
N LEU A 455 -7.61 -5.89 -19.11
CA LEU A 455 -6.41 -6.73 -19.28
C LEU A 455 -5.45 -6.15 -20.33
N THR A 456 -5.97 -5.49 -21.36
CA THR A 456 -5.18 -4.87 -22.43
C THR A 456 -4.87 -3.38 -22.20
N MET A 457 -5.14 -2.86 -20.99
CA MET A 457 -4.89 -1.45 -20.68
C MET A 457 -3.41 -1.09 -20.87
N PRO A 458 -3.11 -0.02 -21.64
CA PRO A 458 -1.73 0.35 -21.95
C PRO A 458 -0.87 0.63 -20.71
N HIS A 459 0.42 0.25 -20.77
CA HIS A 459 1.40 0.53 -19.71
C HIS A 459 1.53 2.01 -19.35
N SER A 460 1.20 2.92 -20.25
CA SER A 460 1.25 4.37 -20.01
C SER A 460 0.05 4.91 -19.23
N GLN A 461 -0.95 4.07 -18.95
CA GLN A 461 -2.20 4.47 -18.32
C GLN A 461 -2.36 3.86 -16.93
N ALA A 462 -3.17 4.50 -16.11
CA ALA A 462 -3.70 3.99 -14.86
C ALA A 462 -5.20 4.28 -14.80
N LEU A 463 -5.99 3.32 -14.34
CA LEU A 463 -7.39 3.51 -13.99
C LEU A 463 -7.46 3.99 -12.56
N VAL A 464 -8.12 5.12 -12.34
CA VAL A 464 -8.21 5.76 -11.02
C VAL A 464 -9.66 5.82 -10.58
N MET A 465 -9.92 5.32 -9.37
CA MET A 465 -11.19 5.47 -8.66
C MET A 465 -10.97 6.41 -7.48
N ALA A 466 -11.72 7.51 -7.43
CA ALA A 466 -11.54 8.59 -6.47
C ALA A 466 -12.87 8.93 -5.80
N SER A 467 -13.50 7.94 -5.16
CA SER A 467 -14.85 8.05 -4.59
C SER A 467 -14.99 9.19 -3.59
N SER A 468 -13.97 9.39 -2.76
CA SER A 468 -13.96 10.47 -1.76
C SER A 468 -13.90 11.90 -2.37
N TYR A 469 -13.54 12.01 -3.65
CA TYR A 469 -13.53 13.28 -4.39
C TYR A 469 -14.87 13.56 -5.10
N GLY A 470 -15.82 12.62 -5.06
CA GLY A 470 -17.15 12.77 -5.65
C GLY A 470 -17.13 12.86 -7.18
N ILE A 471 -16.13 12.28 -7.83
CA ILE A 471 -16.03 12.25 -9.30
C ILE A 471 -16.09 10.80 -9.82
N PRO A 472 -16.58 10.60 -11.04
CA PRO A 472 -16.52 9.31 -11.72
C PRO A 472 -15.07 8.81 -11.86
N PRO A 473 -14.88 7.48 -12.08
CA PRO A 473 -13.56 6.96 -12.42
C PRO A 473 -12.96 7.66 -13.65
N PHE A 474 -11.64 7.65 -13.75
CA PHE A 474 -10.96 8.25 -14.91
C PHE A 474 -9.67 7.52 -15.28
N LEU A 475 -9.23 7.70 -16.50
CA LEU A 475 -7.93 7.22 -16.98
C LEU A 475 -6.89 8.31 -16.80
N ALA A 476 -5.83 8.00 -16.06
CA ALA A 476 -4.70 8.87 -15.83
C ALA A 476 -3.46 8.37 -16.60
N GLU A 477 -2.47 9.24 -16.79
CA GLU A 477 -1.20 8.92 -17.42
C GLU A 477 -0.18 8.50 -16.35
N LYS A 478 0.58 7.45 -16.62
CA LYS A 478 1.80 7.11 -15.87
C LYS A 478 3.00 7.72 -16.57
N LYS A 479 3.85 8.38 -15.80
CA LYS A 479 5.12 8.94 -16.33
C LYS A 479 6.26 8.51 -15.43
N PRO A 480 7.24 7.75 -15.93
CA PRO A 480 8.39 7.39 -15.12
C PRO A 480 9.17 8.63 -14.69
N TYR A 481 9.86 8.54 -13.53
CA TYR A 481 10.61 9.66 -12.96
C TYR A 481 11.62 10.25 -13.94
N TYR A 482 12.25 9.41 -14.75
CA TYR A 482 13.21 9.82 -15.78
C TYR A 482 12.56 10.49 -17.02
N ALA A 483 11.25 10.59 -17.08
CA ALA A 483 10.55 11.43 -18.05
C ALA A 483 10.37 12.88 -17.56
N GLN A 484 10.64 13.16 -16.26
CA GLN A 484 10.42 14.45 -15.63
C GLN A 484 11.72 15.26 -15.55
N LYS A 485 11.73 16.44 -16.17
CA LYS A 485 12.90 17.34 -16.14
C LYS A 485 13.26 17.81 -14.73
N SER A 486 12.26 17.96 -13.85
CA SER A 486 12.44 18.39 -12.45
C SER A 486 13.25 17.42 -11.60
N TYR A 487 13.37 16.16 -12.01
CA TYR A 487 14.11 15.14 -11.28
C TYR A 487 15.53 14.89 -11.81
N ARG A 488 15.98 15.70 -12.75
CA ARG A 488 17.34 15.56 -13.30
C ARG A 488 18.39 15.73 -12.22
N GLY A 489 19.27 14.73 -12.11
CA GLY A 489 20.34 14.71 -11.13
C GLY A 489 19.92 14.34 -9.70
N LEU A 490 18.63 14.09 -9.44
CA LEU A 490 18.10 13.77 -8.11
C LEU A 490 17.88 12.28 -7.88
N PHE A 491 18.18 11.43 -8.87
CA PHE A 491 18.00 9.99 -8.79
C PHE A 491 19.29 9.29 -9.17
N ALA A 492 19.72 8.34 -8.34
CA ALA A 492 20.84 7.44 -8.65
C ALA A 492 20.43 6.36 -9.65
N PRO A 493 21.38 5.69 -10.31
CA PRO A 493 21.09 4.53 -11.10
C PRO A 493 20.41 3.44 -10.27
N ASN A 494 19.39 2.80 -10.86
CA ASN A 494 18.71 1.68 -10.21
C ASN A 494 19.63 0.45 -10.18
N PRO A 495 19.92 -0.15 -9.00
CA PRO A 495 20.76 -1.35 -8.89
C PRO A 495 20.20 -2.57 -9.64
N TYR A 496 18.87 -2.61 -9.85
CA TYR A 496 18.18 -3.67 -10.59
C TYR A 496 17.89 -3.31 -12.05
N PHE A 497 18.48 -2.22 -12.54
CA PHE A 497 18.27 -1.82 -13.93
C PHE A 497 18.84 -2.90 -14.86
N ASP A 498 18.04 -3.33 -15.83
CA ASP A 498 18.45 -4.33 -16.82
C ASP A 498 19.72 -3.86 -17.57
N ARG A 499 20.80 -4.61 -17.40
CA ARG A 499 22.12 -4.29 -17.95
C ARG A 499 22.14 -4.29 -19.48
N ASP A 500 21.21 -5.00 -20.11
CA ASP A 500 21.13 -5.16 -21.56
C ASP A 500 20.27 -4.08 -22.23
N LEU A 501 19.51 -3.31 -21.46
CA LEU A 501 18.72 -2.21 -22.00
C LEU A 501 19.60 -1.05 -22.52
N ASN A 502 19.53 -0.81 -23.84
CA ASN A 502 20.22 0.32 -24.49
C ASN A 502 19.38 1.59 -24.54
N CYS A 503 18.06 1.46 -24.38
CA CYS A 503 17.14 2.60 -24.37
C CYS A 503 15.87 2.31 -23.57
N VAL A 504 15.25 3.37 -23.06
CA VAL A 504 13.93 3.34 -22.41
C VAL A 504 12.95 4.21 -23.20
N ARG A 505 11.70 3.76 -23.28
CA ARG A 505 10.62 4.53 -23.94
C ARG A 505 9.93 5.42 -22.92
N VAL A 506 9.77 6.70 -23.25
CA VAL A 506 9.05 7.68 -22.43
C VAL A 506 7.96 8.37 -23.25
N PRO A 507 6.86 8.79 -22.64
CA PRO A 507 5.83 9.57 -23.34
C PRO A 507 6.40 10.85 -23.94
N SER A 508 6.02 11.16 -25.18
CA SER A 508 6.39 12.41 -25.87
C SER A 508 5.37 13.52 -25.57
N ARG A 509 5.84 14.77 -25.54
CA ARG A 509 4.96 15.94 -25.36
C ARG A 509 3.96 16.10 -26.52
N TRP A 510 4.32 15.63 -27.71
CA TRP A 510 3.54 15.77 -28.94
C TRP A 510 2.67 14.54 -29.24
N GLY A 511 2.50 13.64 -28.27
CA GLY A 511 1.87 12.34 -28.45
C GLY A 511 2.87 11.25 -28.83
N GLY A 512 2.48 9.97 -28.66
CA GLY A 512 3.35 8.82 -28.88
C GLY A 512 4.47 8.67 -27.84
N THR A 513 5.54 7.97 -28.20
CA THR A 513 6.69 7.70 -27.33
C THR A 513 7.99 8.14 -27.98
N ARG A 514 8.96 8.57 -27.17
CA ARG A 514 10.36 8.81 -27.58
C ARG A 514 11.28 7.88 -26.83
N SER A 515 12.38 7.48 -27.44
CA SER A 515 13.44 6.69 -26.81
C SER A 515 14.48 7.62 -26.18
N LEU A 516 14.89 7.29 -24.95
CA LEU A 516 16.05 7.88 -24.28
C LEU A 516 17.12 6.80 -24.16
N ARG A 517 18.36 7.14 -24.48
CA ARG A 517 19.48 6.21 -24.38
C ARG A 517 19.84 5.93 -22.92
N VAL A 518 20.31 4.73 -22.62
CA VAL A 518 20.98 4.42 -21.38
C VAL A 518 22.47 4.74 -21.58
N ILE A 519 22.98 5.62 -20.74
CA ILE A 519 24.39 6.01 -20.72
C ILE A 519 25.08 5.10 -19.71
N ARG A 520 26.19 4.51 -20.13
CA ARG A 520 27.04 3.62 -19.31
C ARG A 520 28.35 4.32 -19.07
N GLU A 521 28.67 4.59 -17.82
CA GLU A 521 29.93 5.19 -17.39
C GLU A 521 30.57 4.34 -16.30
N SER A 522 31.85 4.55 -16.03
CA SER A 522 32.48 4.05 -14.83
C SER A 522 31.93 4.77 -13.59
N VAL A 523 31.85 4.08 -12.48
CA VAL A 523 31.35 4.64 -11.22
C VAL A 523 32.25 5.81 -10.80
N PRO A 524 31.67 6.99 -10.49
CA PRO A 524 32.43 8.10 -9.92
C PRO A 524 33.14 7.70 -8.62
N SER A 525 34.34 8.23 -8.37
CA SER A 525 35.13 7.90 -7.17
C SER A 525 34.38 8.19 -5.86
N SER A 526 33.53 9.22 -5.85
CA SER A 526 32.65 9.56 -4.72
C SER A 526 31.61 8.49 -4.39
N HIS A 527 31.29 7.58 -5.32
CA HIS A 527 30.26 6.53 -5.18
C HIS A 527 30.85 5.12 -5.31
N ALA A 528 32.15 5.00 -5.61
CA ALA A 528 32.80 3.70 -5.80
C ALA A 528 32.81 2.83 -4.54
N HIS A 529 32.70 3.43 -3.38
CA HIS A 529 32.62 2.76 -2.08
C HIS A 529 31.23 2.16 -1.81
N LEU A 530 30.20 2.58 -2.57
CA LEU A 530 28.83 2.11 -2.34
C LEU A 530 28.65 0.70 -2.92
N PRO A 531 28.17 -0.25 -2.11
CA PRO A 531 28.07 -1.66 -2.48
C PRO A 531 27.26 -1.93 -3.74
N GLN A 532 26.20 -1.18 -3.97
CA GLN A 532 25.34 -1.33 -5.15
C GLN A 532 26.06 -1.04 -6.48
N TYR A 533 27.24 -0.43 -6.44
CA TYR A 533 28.04 -0.07 -7.62
C TYR A 533 29.37 -0.81 -7.72
N GLN A 534 29.61 -1.83 -6.90
CA GLN A 534 30.85 -2.63 -6.92
C GLN A 534 31.14 -3.30 -8.28
N THR A 535 30.10 -3.47 -9.12
CA THR A 535 30.28 -3.94 -10.50
C THR A 535 31.00 -2.94 -11.40
N GLY A 536 31.33 -1.75 -10.90
CA GLY A 536 31.98 -0.67 -11.64
C GLY A 536 31.10 0.01 -12.70
N GLN A 537 29.80 -0.33 -12.77
CA GLN A 537 28.88 0.22 -13.76
C GLN A 537 27.98 1.29 -13.14
N TRP A 538 27.94 2.43 -13.83
CA TRP A 538 27.08 3.57 -13.52
C TRP A 538 26.14 3.84 -14.70
N ASN A 539 25.00 3.18 -14.69
CA ASN A 539 24.05 3.21 -15.79
C ASN A 539 22.91 4.20 -15.49
N PHE A 540 22.80 5.28 -16.25
CA PHE A 540 21.72 6.26 -16.07
C PHE A 540 21.07 6.62 -17.40
N ILE A 541 19.88 7.18 -17.33
CA ILE A 541 19.12 7.56 -18.52
C ILE A 541 19.59 8.92 -19.01
N GLN A 542 19.77 9.07 -20.31
CA GLN A 542 20.22 10.28 -20.98
C GLN A 542 19.48 11.54 -20.48
N GLY A 543 20.25 12.51 -20.00
CA GLY A 543 19.75 13.76 -19.42
C GLY A 543 19.33 13.67 -17.95
N HIS A 544 19.56 12.53 -17.29
CA HIS A 544 19.32 12.29 -15.87
C HIS A 544 20.57 11.84 -15.11
N ARG A 545 21.75 12.31 -15.52
CA ARG A 545 22.99 12.03 -14.80
C ARG A 545 22.83 12.48 -13.34
N PRO A 546 23.05 11.58 -12.35
CA PRO A 546 23.00 11.96 -10.95
C PRO A 546 23.98 13.08 -10.64
N LYS A 547 23.63 13.96 -9.72
CA LYS A 547 24.59 14.91 -9.14
C LYS A 547 25.52 14.13 -8.22
N THR A 548 26.78 14.18 -8.50
CA THR A 548 27.87 13.55 -7.72
C THR A 548 28.45 14.56 -6.76
#